data_2e95831abf96ef8ff9408b34b0ace08c
#
_entry.id   2e95831abf96ef8ff9408b34b0ace08c
#
_cell.length_a   1.000
_cell.length_b   1.000
_cell.length_c   1.000
_cell.angle_alpha   90.00
_cell.angle_beta   90.00
_cell.angle_gamma   90.00
#
_symmetry.space_group_name_H-M   'P 1'
#
loop_
_entity.id
_entity.type
_entity.pdbx_description
1 polymer ?
#
loop_
_entity_poly.entity_id
_entity_poly.type
_entity_poly.pdbx_seq_one_letter_code
_entity_poly.pdbx_strand_id
1 'polypeptide(L)'
;MIRVNDVIQNALQRVGVVGDGQSANENQSTAALNDLISVITDLNTQNLILDNYQTQDFRCSKNVRLAKLPKGWFTYSTLNEAENDLPNRSTDEVCKVGDSFYIVGIENGKVKWVNGDDSFQKKMKEAWPDVIIEGNLPDRLIGCARRLTQKWVKLYPGDKVKIDSFMPVGRASMYCTDTEYKKVIVGTGTRYDLEYFHIEFNTNFVDNYRVTYLESIDELDIDDVLYYNSKYQNMIEDGLCMKLCMRYKFNDSLQMYQEEFETDKRNIKVINDANRPEVYENFGMKDFNYGFEMGFAGEGW
;
A
#
# COMPACT_ATOMS: atom_id res chain seq x y z
N MET A 1 -1.59 -15.09 12.81
CA MET A 1 -2.66 -14.09 13.04
C MET A 1 -2.44 -13.55 14.43
N ILE A 2 -2.17 -12.26 14.55
CA ILE A 2 -1.75 -11.58 15.78
C ILE A 2 -2.78 -10.49 16.07
N ARG A 3 -3.43 -10.51 17.24
CA ARG A 3 -4.37 -9.45 17.62
C ARG A 3 -3.62 -8.27 18.20
N VAL A 4 -3.92 -7.08 17.71
CA VAL A 4 -3.29 -5.83 18.15
C VAL A 4 -3.45 -5.61 19.65
N ASN A 5 -4.66 -5.81 20.16
CA ASN A 5 -4.95 -5.65 21.59
C ASN A 5 -4.12 -6.62 22.46
N ASP A 6 -3.96 -7.89 22.05
CA ASP A 6 -3.20 -8.87 22.80
C ASP A 6 -1.72 -8.48 22.88
N VAL A 7 -1.14 -8.01 21.76
CA VAL A 7 0.24 -7.52 21.72
C VAL A 7 0.44 -6.32 22.66
N ILE A 8 -0.48 -5.36 22.62
CA ILE A 8 -0.44 -4.17 23.48
C ILE A 8 -0.54 -4.54 24.95
N GLN A 9 -1.51 -5.38 25.31
CA GLN A 9 -1.70 -5.80 26.70
C GLN A 9 -0.49 -6.58 27.22
N ASN A 10 0.01 -7.55 26.45
CA ASN A 10 1.19 -8.32 26.81
C ASN A 10 2.42 -7.42 27.01
N ALA A 11 2.67 -6.49 26.09
CA ALA A 11 3.83 -5.61 26.20
C ALA A 11 3.73 -4.67 27.42
N LEU A 12 2.54 -4.10 27.71
CA LEU A 12 2.32 -3.22 28.86
C LEU A 12 2.48 -3.98 30.19
N GLN A 13 2.06 -5.26 30.26
CA GLN A 13 2.26 -6.13 31.41
C GLN A 13 3.73 -6.51 31.58
N ARG A 14 4.42 -6.93 30.51
CA ARG A 14 5.86 -7.30 30.53
C ARG A 14 6.75 -6.14 31.01
N VAL A 15 6.42 -4.91 30.61
CA VAL A 15 7.15 -3.70 31.03
C VAL A 15 6.76 -3.26 32.45
N GLY A 16 5.65 -3.77 33.01
CA GLY A 16 5.16 -3.43 34.35
C GLY A 16 4.37 -2.11 34.43
N VAL A 17 3.88 -1.61 33.30
CA VAL A 17 2.98 -0.44 33.26
C VAL A 17 1.58 -0.82 33.75
N VAL A 18 1.19 -2.04 33.49
CA VAL A 18 -0.09 -2.64 33.89
C VAL A 18 0.20 -3.89 34.73
N GLY A 19 -0.48 -4.04 35.85
CA GLY A 19 -0.32 -5.23 36.71
C GLY A 19 -0.95 -6.48 36.09
N ASP A 20 -0.47 -7.66 36.54
CA ASP A 20 -1.01 -8.94 36.08
C ASP A 20 -2.54 -9.00 36.30
N GLY A 21 -3.26 -9.36 35.23
CA GLY A 21 -4.73 -9.47 35.26
C GLY A 21 -5.47 -8.12 35.21
N GLN A 22 -4.76 -7.01 35.06
CA GLN A 22 -5.37 -5.69 34.82
C GLN A 22 -5.37 -5.36 33.34
N SER A 23 -6.37 -4.60 32.89
CA SER A 23 -6.42 -4.07 31.54
C SER A 23 -5.84 -2.65 31.50
N ALA A 24 -5.18 -2.32 30.39
CA ALA A 24 -4.71 -0.96 30.13
C ALA A 24 -5.88 0.03 30.04
N ASN A 25 -5.69 1.26 30.50
CA ASN A 25 -6.65 2.32 30.25
C ASN A 25 -6.53 2.82 28.80
N GLU A 26 -7.55 3.57 28.35
CA GLU A 26 -7.65 4.09 26.98
C GLU A 26 -6.39 4.89 26.56
N ASN A 27 -5.87 5.75 27.42
CA ASN A 27 -4.68 6.54 27.15
C ASN A 27 -3.41 5.68 27.00
N GLN A 28 -3.27 4.64 27.83
CA GLN A 28 -2.16 3.69 27.74
C GLN A 28 -2.24 2.87 26.45
N SER A 29 -3.44 2.39 26.11
CA SER A 29 -3.69 1.62 24.90
C SER A 29 -3.44 2.44 23.64
N THR A 30 -3.94 3.69 23.57
CA THR A 30 -3.70 4.59 22.43
C THR A 30 -2.23 4.94 22.28
N ALA A 31 -1.52 5.20 23.38
CA ALA A 31 -0.10 5.49 23.33
C ALA A 31 0.73 4.28 22.86
N ALA A 32 0.38 3.07 23.35
CA ALA A 32 1.01 1.83 22.94
C ALA A 32 0.71 1.46 21.47
N LEU A 33 -0.51 1.77 20.98
CA LEU A 33 -0.88 1.58 19.59
C LEU A 33 0.00 2.43 18.65
N ASN A 34 0.21 3.70 18.98
CA ASN A 34 1.10 4.57 18.20
C ASN A 34 2.56 4.06 18.19
N ASP A 35 3.04 3.55 19.33
CA ASP A 35 4.37 2.95 19.42
C ASP A 35 4.44 1.65 18.60
N LEU A 36 3.39 0.83 18.60
CA LEU A 36 3.27 -0.39 17.80
C LEU A 36 3.32 -0.08 16.29
N ILE A 37 2.55 0.88 15.84
CA ILE A 37 2.58 1.36 14.43
C ILE A 37 4.02 1.75 14.05
N SER A 38 4.69 2.52 14.90
CA SER A 38 6.08 2.91 14.67
C SER A 38 7.03 1.71 14.57
N VAL A 39 6.88 0.69 15.45
CA VAL A 39 7.68 -0.54 15.40
C VAL A 39 7.46 -1.29 14.09
N ILE A 40 6.20 -1.49 13.70
CA ILE A 40 5.88 -2.23 12.48
C ILE A 40 6.39 -1.48 11.24
N THR A 41 6.24 -0.16 11.20
CA THR A 41 6.78 0.69 10.13
C THR A 41 8.31 0.57 10.04
N ASP A 42 9.01 0.61 11.17
CA ASP A 42 10.48 0.42 11.23
C ASP A 42 10.89 -0.97 10.70
N LEU A 43 10.15 -2.04 11.08
CA LEU A 43 10.40 -3.40 10.63
C LEU A 43 10.12 -3.59 9.12
N ASN A 44 9.07 -2.97 8.61
CA ASN A 44 8.73 -2.95 7.18
C ASN A 44 9.82 -2.23 6.37
N THR A 45 10.30 -1.08 6.84
CA THR A 45 11.39 -0.33 6.21
C THR A 45 12.67 -1.18 6.09
N GLN A 46 12.92 -2.05 7.07
CA GLN A 46 14.04 -2.99 7.09
C GLN A 46 13.76 -4.28 6.30
N ASN A 47 12.59 -4.44 5.67
CA ASN A 47 12.15 -5.66 4.97
C ASN A 47 12.16 -6.92 5.85
N LEU A 48 11.84 -6.80 7.13
CA LEU A 48 11.82 -7.92 8.08
C LEU A 48 10.47 -8.63 8.12
N ILE A 49 9.35 -7.94 7.85
CA ILE A 49 8.02 -8.55 7.75
C ILE A 49 7.68 -8.77 6.27
N LEU A 50 7.79 -10.03 5.82
CA LEU A 50 7.50 -10.38 4.41
C LEU A 50 6.01 -10.63 4.13
N ASP A 51 5.20 -10.86 5.16
CA ASP A 51 3.77 -11.16 5.01
C ASP A 51 2.94 -9.93 4.60
N ASN A 52 3.53 -8.73 4.66
CA ASN A 52 2.92 -7.47 4.22
C ASN A 52 3.05 -7.21 2.71
N TYR A 53 3.63 -8.12 1.96
CA TYR A 53 3.73 -7.93 0.52
C TYR A 53 2.41 -8.20 -0.15
N GLN A 54 1.92 -7.20 -0.85
CA GLN A 54 0.73 -7.27 -1.70
C GLN A 54 1.13 -7.26 -3.17
N THR A 55 0.30 -7.89 -3.98
CA THR A 55 0.48 -7.87 -5.44
C THR A 55 -0.79 -7.37 -6.09
N GLN A 56 -0.66 -6.44 -7.03
CA GLN A 56 -1.76 -5.93 -7.83
C GLN A 56 -1.45 -6.12 -9.31
N ASP A 57 -2.35 -6.79 -10.01
CA ASP A 57 -2.27 -6.96 -11.46
C ASP A 57 -3.14 -5.90 -12.15
N PHE A 58 -2.62 -5.33 -13.23
CA PHE A 58 -3.36 -4.34 -14.02
C PHE A 58 -2.88 -4.32 -15.47
N ARG A 59 -3.64 -3.64 -16.32
CA ARG A 59 -3.33 -3.44 -17.72
C ARG A 59 -3.28 -1.96 -18.03
N CYS A 60 -2.13 -1.49 -18.51
CA CYS A 60 -1.96 -0.09 -18.91
C CYS A 60 -0.97 0.06 -20.06
N SER A 61 -0.83 1.29 -20.56
CA SER A 61 0.22 1.66 -21.52
C SER A 61 1.43 2.25 -20.79
N LYS A 62 1.53 3.59 -20.78
CA LYS A 62 2.69 4.30 -20.25
C LYS A 62 2.66 4.48 -18.72
N ASN A 63 1.50 4.78 -18.15
CA ASN A 63 1.37 5.12 -16.74
C ASN A 63 0.09 4.55 -16.14
N VAL A 64 0.10 4.43 -14.82
CA VAL A 64 -1.04 3.98 -14.02
C VAL A 64 -1.00 4.66 -12.65
N ARG A 65 -2.17 5.07 -12.16
CA ARG A 65 -2.37 5.62 -10.83
C ARG A 65 -3.13 4.61 -9.99
N LEU A 66 -2.48 4.16 -8.91
CA LEU A 66 -3.10 3.30 -7.91
C LEU A 66 -3.54 4.17 -6.74
N ALA A 67 -4.76 4.00 -6.25
CA ALA A 67 -5.23 4.69 -5.04
C ALA A 67 -6.32 3.90 -4.34
N LYS A 68 -6.46 4.14 -3.04
CA LYS A 68 -7.65 3.79 -2.26
C LYS A 68 -8.73 4.83 -2.56
N LEU A 69 -9.95 4.40 -2.74
CA LEU A 69 -11.05 5.35 -2.86
C LEU A 69 -11.29 6.04 -1.51
N PRO A 70 -11.44 7.36 -1.47
CA PRO A 70 -11.77 8.04 -0.23
C PRO A 70 -13.15 7.61 0.26
N LYS A 71 -13.38 7.72 1.56
CA LYS A 71 -14.69 7.47 2.16
C LYS A 71 -15.75 8.36 1.48
N GLY A 72 -16.81 7.74 0.99
CA GLY A 72 -17.86 8.44 0.22
C GLY A 72 -17.71 8.33 -1.30
N TRP A 73 -16.70 7.60 -1.81
CA TRP A 73 -16.57 7.25 -3.21
C TRP A 73 -16.80 5.75 -3.41
N PHE A 74 -17.63 5.40 -4.40
CA PHE A 74 -18.07 4.02 -4.61
C PHE A 74 -17.98 3.62 -6.08
N THR A 75 -17.89 2.32 -6.35
CA THR A 75 -17.97 1.76 -7.70
C THR A 75 -19.09 0.73 -7.73
N TYR A 76 -19.99 0.86 -8.69
CA TYR A 76 -21.07 -0.09 -8.92
C TYR A 76 -21.01 -0.62 -10.35
N SER A 77 -21.41 -1.87 -10.52
CA SER A 77 -21.48 -2.48 -11.86
C SER A 77 -22.68 -1.94 -12.67
N THR A 78 -23.76 -1.59 -11.98
CA THR A 78 -25.00 -1.09 -12.59
C THR A 78 -25.60 0.08 -11.81
N LEU A 79 -26.39 0.91 -12.49
CA LEU A 79 -27.12 2.02 -11.84
C LEU A 79 -28.14 1.49 -10.82
N ASN A 80 -28.76 0.35 -11.09
CA ASN A 80 -29.69 -0.28 -10.13
C ASN A 80 -29.02 -0.66 -8.81
N GLU A 81 -27.79 -1.14 -8.83
CA GLU A 81 -27.01 -1.41 -7.61
C GLU A 81 -26.76 -0.11 -6.82
N ALA A 82 -26.38 0.96 -7.53
CA ALA A 82 -26.21 2.28 -6.91
C ALA A 82 -27.52 2.81 -6.30
N GLU A 83 -28.64 2.67 -6.99
CA GLU A 83 -29.95 3.10 -6.51
C GLU A 83 -30.44 2.29 -5.30
N ASN A 84 -30.16 1.00 -5.26
CA ASN A 84 -30.49 0.14 -4.12
C ASN A 84 -29.72 0.52 -2.86
N ASP A 85 -28.49 1.01 -3.01
CA ASP A 85 -27.62 1.42 -1.91
C ASP A 85 -27.83 2.91 -1.50
N LEU A 86 -28.57 3.66 -2.27
CA LEU A 86 -28.85 5.08 -2.02
C LEU A 86 -29.38 5.42 -0.61
N PRO A 87 -30.24 4.60 0.03
CA PRO A 87 -30.70 4.87 1.41
C PRO A 87 -29.58 4.95 2.45
N ASN A 88 -28.43 4.36 2.15
CA ASN A 88 -27.25 4.31 3.03
C ASN A 88 -26.26 5.45 2.73
N ARG A 89 -26.60 6.37 1.80
CA ARG A 89 -25.67 7.37 1.28
C ARG A 89 -26.00 8.78 1.78
N SER A 90 -24.91 9.56 1.92
CA SER A 90 -24.98 10.97 2.30
C SER A 90 -24.87 11.87 1.08
N THR A 91 -25.32 13.12 1.19
CA THR A 91 -25.15 14.14 0.12
C THR A 91 -23.64 14.34 -0.19
N ASP A 92 -23.36 14.66 -1.47
CA ASP A 92 -22.01 14.86 -2.01
C ASP A 92 -21.13 13.59 -2.09
N GLU A 93 -21.65 12.42 -1.72
CA GLU A 93 -20.98 11.15 -2.04
C GLU A 93 -21.03 10.90 -3.55
N VAL A 94 -20.00 10.25 -4.07
CA VAL A 94 -19.80 10.05 -5.51
C VAL A 94 -19.77 8.57 -5.84
N CYS A 95 -20.40 8.20 -6.94
CA CYS A 95 -20.19 6.85 -7.48
C CYS A 95 -19.81 6.87 -8.96
N LYS A 96 -19.11 5.81 -9.35
CA LYS A 96 -18.81 5.48 -10.74
C LYS A 96 -19.63 4.28 -11.16
N VAL A 97 -20.34 4.40 -12.27
CA VAL A 97 -21.08 3.31 -12.91
C VAL A 97 -20.64 3.25 -14.37
N GLY A 98 -19.93 2.21 -14.77
CA GLY A 98 -19.28 2.17 -16.08
C GLY A 98 -18.30 3.34 -16.29
N ASP A 99 -18.53 4.15 -17.31
CA ASP A 99 -17.70 5.33 -17.61
C ASP A 99 -18.31 6.66 -17.10
N SER A 100 -19.43 6.61 -16.39
CA SER A 100 -20.16 7.78 -15.92
C SER A 100 -20.02 7.95 -14.39
N PHE A 101 -20.01 9.20 -13.95
CA PHE A 101 -19.92 9.57 -12.53
C PHE A 101 -21.23 10.23 -12.08
N TYR A 102 -21.67 9.85 -10.90
CA TYR A 102 -22.90 10.33 -10.27
C TYR A 102 -22.57 10.88 -8.89
N ILE A 103 -23.33 11.87 -8.45
CA ILE A 103 -23.23 12.47 -7.14
C ILE A 103 -24.57 12.34 -6.41
N VAL A 104 -24.57 12.09 -5.11
CA VAL A 104 -25.78 12.11 -4.31
C VAL A 104 -26.24 13.55 -4.12
N GLY A 105 -27.37 13.86 -4.67
CA GLY A 105 -27.98 15.17 -4.61
C GLY A 105 -29.46 15.12 -4.21
N ILE A 106 -30.07 16.30 -3.96
CA ILE A 106 -31.49 16.44 -3.69
C ILE A 106 -32.17 17.06 -4.91
N GLU A 107 -33.04 16.31 -5.55
CA GLU A 107 -33.83 16.78 -6.66
C GLU A 107 -35.33 16.57 -6.38
N ASN A 108 -36.11 17.65 -6.49
CA ASN A 108 -37.53 17.65 -6.14
C ASN A 108 -37.84 17.15 -4.71
N GLY A 109 -36.94 17.47 -3.74
CA GLY A 109 -37.07 17.06 -2.33
C GLY A 109 -36.76 15.58 -2.06
N LYS A 110 -36.26 14.84 -3.05
CA LYS A 110 -35.84 13.44 -2.89
C LYS A 110 -34.33 13.30 -3.11
N VAL A 111 -33.72 12.51 -2.27
CA VAL A 111 -32.31 12.10 -2.44
C VAL A 111 -32.21 11.14 -3.60
N LYS A 112 -31.28 11.35 -4.52
CA LYS A 112 -31.00 10.44 -5.63
C LYS A 112 -29.60 10.62 -6.20
N TRP A 113 -29.15 9.65 -6.97
CA TRP A 113 -27.96 9.79 -7.80
C TRP A 113 -28.26 10.71 -8.98
N VAL A 114 -27.55 11.82 -9.03
CA VAL A 114 -27.66 12.82 -10.11
C VAL A 114 -26.46 12.65 -11.01
N ASN A 115 -26.71 12.51 -12.31
CA ASN A 115 -25.63 12.51 -13.30
C ASN A 115 -24.99 13.91 -13.31
N GLY A 116 -23.69 13.97 -13.07
CA GLY A 116 -22.96 15.24 -13.09
C GLY A 116 -22.87 15.84 -14.50
N ASP A 117 -22.72 17.16 -14.56
CA ASP A 117 -22.48 17.85 -15.81
C ASP A 117 -21.12 17.49 -16.45
N ASP A 118 -20.86 17.94 -17.67
CA ASP A 118 -19.62 17.64 -18.40
C ASP A 118 -18.36 18.08 -17.63
N SER A 119 -18.44 19.18 -16.89
CA SER A 119 -17.34 19.67 -16.06
C SER A 119 -17.06 18.73 -14.91
N PHE A 120 -18.10 18.26 -14.23
CA PHE A 120 -18.00 17.27 -13.17
C PHE A 120 -17.47 15.93 -13.70
N GLN A 121 -18.01 15.43 -14.82
CA GLN A 121 -17.56 14.19 -15.45
C GLN A 121 -16.08 14.25 -15.78
N LYS A 122 -15.61 15.34 -16.39
CA LYS A 122 -14.19 15.56 -16.72
C LYS A 122 -13.33 15.57 -15.46
N LYS A 123 -13.73 16.33 -14.44
CA LYS A 123 -13.03 16.44 -13.16
C LYS A 123 -12.92 15.09 -12.46
N MET A 124 -14.01 14.32 -12.42
CA MET A 124 -14.02 13.00 -11.79
C MET A 124 -13.16 12.00 -12.57
N LYS A 125 -13.19 12.02 -13.89
CA LYS A 125 -12.34 11.19 -14.74
C LYS A 125 -10.86 11.48 -14.52
N GLU A 126 -10.48 12.73 -14.33
CA GLU A 126 -9.10 13.14 -14.01
C GLU A 126 -8.69 12.78 -12.59
N ALA A 127 -9.65 12.69 -11.67
CA ALA A 127 -9.41 12.38 -10.26
C ALA A 127 -9.55 10.89 -9.92
N TRP A 128 -10.24 10.09 -10.74
CA TRP A 128 -10.46 8.69 -10.46
C TRP A 128 -9.18 7.89 -10.69
N PRO A 129 -8.78 6.99 -9.76
CA PRO A 129 -7.62 6.15 -9.98
C PRO A 129 -7.84 5.16 -11.11
N ASP A 130 -6.77 4.79 -11.80
CA ASP A 130 -6.82 3.79 -12.86
C ASP A 130 -6.97 2.37 -12.28
N VAL A 131 -6.40 2.17 -11.09
CA VAL A 131 -6.50 0.93 -10.30
C VAL A 131 -6.88 1.28 -8.87
N ILE A 132 -7.95 0.65 -8.38
CA ILE A 132 -8.43 0.82 -7.01
C ILE A 132 -7.76 -0.25 -6.15
N ILE A 133 -7.14 0.18 -5.06
CA ILE A 133 -6.56 -0.70 -4.04
C ILE A 133 -7.60 -0.86 -2.93
N GLU A 134 -7.92 -2.10 -2.56
CA GLU A 134 -8.87 -2.39 -1.48
C GLU A 134 -8.26 -2.21 -0.09
N GLY A 135 -6.95 -2.46 0.04
CA GLY A 135 -6.17 -2.27 1.27
C GLY A 135 -5.61 -0.85 1.40
N ASN A 136 -4.55 -0.71 2.19
CA ASN A 136 -3.83 0.54 2.33
C ASN A 136 -2.93 0.80 1.12
N LEU A 137 -2.59 2.07 0.91
CA LEU A 137 -1.66 2.46 -0.15
C LEU A 137 -0.28 1.83 0.05
N PRO A 138 0.49 1.65 -1.03
CA PRO A 138 1.86 1.23 -0.92
C PRO A 138 2.69 2.21 -0.10
N ASP A 139 3.28 1.74 1.00
CA ASP A 139 4.36 2.47 1.68
C ASP A 139 5.62 2.46 0.79
N ARG A 140 5.90 1.30 0.21
CA ARG A 140 7.07 1.12 -0.65
C ARG A 140 6.82 0.10 -1.75
N LEU A 141 7.24 0.46 -2.97
CA LEU A 141 7.29 -0.49 -4.07
C LEU A 141 8.49 -1.43 -3.95
N ILE A 142 8.24 -2.72 -4.10
CA ILE A 142 9.29 -3.76 -4.12
C ILE A 142 9.72 -4.06 -5.54
N GLY A 143 8.80 -4.05 -6.49
CA GLY A 143 9.12 -4.26 -7.88
C GLY A 143 7.92 -4.29 -8.81
N CYS A 144 8.21 -4.12 -10.09
CA CYS A 144 7.26 -4.31 -11.17
C CYS A 144 7.71 -5.42 -12.10
N ALA A 145 6.73 -6.15 -12.65
CA ALA A 145 6.95 -7.15 -13.69
C ALA A 145 5.91 -7.00 -14.80
N ARG A 146 6.26 -7.34 -16.02
CA ARG A 146 5.34 -7.46 -17.16
C ARG A 146 5.07 -8.91 -17.50
N ARG A 147 3.91 -9.20 -18.06
CA ARG A 147 3.54 -10.57 -18.47
C ARG A 147 4.15 -10.89 -19.83
N LEU A 148 4.86 -12.01 -19.91
CA LEU A 148 5.35 -12.57 -21.16
C LEU A 148 4.80 -13.99 -21.30
N THR A 149 3.75 -14.18 -22.11
CA THR A 149 3.03 -15.45 -22.24
C THR A 149 2.49 -15.95 -20.88
N GLN A 150 3.13 -16.94 -20.28
CA GLN A 150 2.76 -17.52 -18.97
C GLN A 150 3.71 -17.13 -17.84
N LYS A 151 4.76 -16.34 -18.13
CA LYS A 151 5.77 -15.91 -17.14
C LYS A 151 5.71 -14.41 -16.88
N TRP A 152 6.13 -14.02 -15.72
CA TRP A 152 6.37 -12.63 -15.36
C TRP A 152 7.83 -12.28 -15.56
N VAL A 153 8.09 -11.20 -16.27
CA VAL A 153 9.45 -10.68 -16.53
C VAL A 153 9.57 -9.40 -15.75
N LYS A 154 10.56 -9.35 -14.88
CA LYS A 154 10.84 -8.20 -14.05
C LYS A 154 11.28 -7.00 -14.87
N LEU A 155 10.85 -5.82 -14.40
CA LEU A 155 11.27 -4.52 -14.92
C LEU A 155 12.33 -3.90 -14.01
N TYR A 156 13.20 -3.07 -14.58
CA TYR A 156 14.23 -2.36 -13.82
C TYR A 156 13.70 -1.03 -13.29
N PRO A 157 13.96 -0.69 -12.01
CA PRO A 157 13.65 0.63 -11.51
C PRO A 157 14.57 1.68 -12.16
N GLY A 158 14.00 2.82 -12.51
CA GLY A 158 14.71 3.95 -13.08
C GLY A 158 14.21 5.27 -12.50
N ASP A 159 14.91 6.34 -12.79
CA ASP A 159 14.41 7.69 -12.56
C ASP A 159 13.63 8.19 -13.80
N LYS A 160 12.83 9.26 -13.60
CA LYS A 160 11.99 9.81 -14.67
C LYS A 160 12.79 10.24 -15.90
N VAL A 161 14.00 10.77 -15.70
CA VAL A 161 14.87 11.20 -16.80
C VAL A 161 15.28 10.01 -17.67
N LYS A 162 15.59 8.86 -17.06
CA LYS A 162 15.90 7.63 -17.80
C LYS A 162 14.68 7.06 -18.51
N ILE A 163 13.51 7.09 -17.87
CA ILE A 163 12.25 6.65 -18.48
C ILE A 163 11.94 7.46 -19.72
N ASP A 164 12.06 8.78 -19.67
CA ASP A 164 11.74 9.68 -20.77
C ASP A 164 12.81 9.65 -21.89
N SER A 165 14.07 9.38 -21.53
CA SER A 165 15.18 9.35 -22.51
C SER A 165 15.35 8.00 -23.21
N PHE A 166 14.85 6.91 -22.63
CA PHE A 166 14.97 5.56 -23.19
C PHE A 166 13.59 4.94 -23.40
N MET A 167 12.96 5.22 -24.53
CA MET A 167 11.73 4.56 -24.96
C MET A 167 12.07 3.42 -25.93
N PRO A 168 12.01 2.16 -25.51
CA PRO A 168 12.24 1.05 -26.44
C PRO A 168 11.12 0.98 -27.46
N VAL A 169 11.47 0.56 -28.68
CA VAL A 169 10.47 0.22 -29.71
C VAL A 169 9.86 -1.12 -29.32
N GLY A 170 8.96 -1.11 -28.33
CA GLY A 170 8.33 -2.35 -27.87
C GLY A 170 7.84 -2.30 -26.43
N ARG A 171 7.94 -3.44 -25.76
CA ARG A 171 7.43 -3.61 -24.40
C ARG A 171 8.32 -2.95 -23.35
N ALA A 172 7.73 -2.57 -22.23
CA ALA A 172 8.45 -1.96 -21.12
C ALA A 172 9.61 -2.82 -20.62
N SER A 173 10.71 -2.15 -20.30
CA SER A 173 11.89 -2.71 -19.62
C SER A 173 12.19 -2.02 -18.30
N MET A 174 11.70 -0.79 -18.11
CA MET A 174 11.93 0.05 -16.94
C MET A 174 10.64 0.69 -16.42
N TYR A 175 10.66 1.07 -15.16
CA TYR A 175 9.59 1.85 -14.51
C TYR A 175 10.19 2.86 -13.54
N CYS A 176 9.46 3.95 -13.26
CA CYS A 176 9.68 4.82 -12.10
C CYS A 176 8.38 5.00 -11.32
N THR A 177 8.51 5.46 -10.10
CA THR A 177 7.37 5.68 -9.20
C THR A 177 7.43 7.04 -8.56
N ASP A 178 6.26 7.59 -8.30
CA ASP A 178 6.08 8.85 -7.59
C ASP A 178 4.79 8.80 -6.78
N THR A 179 4.64 9.71 -5.82
CA THR A 179 3.42 9.89 -5.03
C THR A 179 2.81 11.25 -5.37
N GLU A 180 1.55 11.25 -5.77
CA GLU A 180 0.80 12.47 -6.12
C GLU A 180 -0.35 12.66 -5.14
N TYR A 181 -0.50 13.89 -4.63
CA TYR A 181 -1.63 14.30 -3.79
C TYR A 181 -2.57 15.21 -4.57
N LYS A 182 -3.86 14.88 -4.57
CA LYS A 182 -4.88 15.66 -5.25
C LYS A 182 -6.05 15.98 -4.33
N LYS A 183 -6.47 17.25 -4.38
CA LYS A 183 -7.66 17.74 -3.67
C LYS A 183 -8.81 17.86 -4.65
N VAL A 184 -9.92 17.22 -4.35
CA VAL A 184 -11.13 17.24 -5.17
C VAL A 184 -12.28 17.78 -4.34
N ILE A 185 -12.92 18.85 -4.84
CA ILE A 185 -14.11 19.45 -4.21
C ILE A 185 -15.32 19.07 -5.05
N VAL A 186 -16.34 18.50 -4.46
CA VAL A 186 -17.57 18.06 -5.14
C VAL A 186 -18.82 18.68 -4.51
N GLY A 187 -19.91 18.73 -5.27
CA GLY A 187 -21.22 19.14 -4.81
C GLY A 187 -21.24 20.50 -4.14
N THR A 188 -21.75 20.55 -2.92
CA THR A 188 -21.89 21.76 -2.10
C THR A 188 -20.58 22.26 -1.48
N GLY A 189 -19.46 21.62 -1.77
CA GLY A 189 -18.13 22.02 -1.30
C GLY A 189 -17.40 20.92 -0.49
N THR A 190 -17.92 19.72 -0.48
CA THR A 190 -17.27 18.59 0.19
C THR A 190 -15.92 18.31 -0.47
N ARG A 191 -14.88 18.31 0.36
CA ARG A 191 -13.50 18.12 -0.07
C ARG A 191 -13.08 16.68 0.18
N TYR A 192 -12.47 16.09 -0.85
CA TYR A 192 -11.81 14.80 -0.79
C TYR A 192 -10.32 14.97 -1.07
N ASP A 193 -9.49 14.42 -0.22
CA ASP A 193 -8.05 14.34 -0.40
C ASP A 193 -7.71 12.94 -0.91
N LEU A 194 -7.03 12.88 -2.06
CA LEU A 194 -6.60 11.64 -2.69
C LEU A 194 -5.09 11.59 -2.72
N GLU A 195 -4.57 10.43 -2.39
CA GLU A 195 -3.18 10.09 -2.57
C GLU A 195 -3.08 8.99 -3.64
N TYR A 196 -2.25 9.22 -4.65
CA TYR A 196 -2.00 8.25 -5.71
C TYR A 196 -0.57 7.75 -5.62
N PHE A 197 -0.43 6.45 -5.75
CA PHE A 197 0.84 5.84 -6.07
C PHE A 197 0.94 5.72 -7.58
N HIS A 198 1.79 6.53 -8.17
CA HIS A 198 1.94 6.64 -9.63
C HIS A 198 3.10 5.79 -10.10
N ILE A 199 2.87 4.97 -11.14
CA ILE A 199 3.90 4.16 -11.80
C ILE A 199 3.94 4.54 -13.27
N GLU A 200 5.12 4.89 -13.75
CA GLU A 200 5.37 5.22 -15.16
C GLU A 200 6.33 4.21 -15.78
N PHE A 201 5.97 3.70 -16.96
CA PHE A 201 6.75 2.74 -17.73
C PHE A 201 7.38 3.41 -18.95
N ASN A 202 8.55 2.94 -19.35
CA ASN A 202 9.26 3.42 -20.53
C ASN A 202 8.70 2.85 -21.85
N THR A 203 7.38 2.80 -22.02
CA THR A 203 6.73 2.27 -23.22
C THR A 203 5.38 2.95 -23.45
N ASN A 204 4.90 2.93 -24.69
CA ASN A 204 3.53 3.29 -25.06
C ASN A 204 2.67 2.05 -25.40
N PHE A 205 3.21 0.84 -25.30
CA PHE A 205 2.46 -0.38 -25.57
C PHE A 205 1.59 -0.74 -24.37
N VAL A 206 0.35 -1.17 -24.64
CA VAL A 206 -0.54 -1.70 -23.63
C VAL A 206 -0.13 -3.14 -23.31
N ASP A 207 0.23 -3.39 -22.07
CA ASP A 207 0.62 -4.72 -21.58
C ASP A 207 0.00 -5.01 -20.21
N ASN A 208 0.11 -6.25 -19.73
CA ASN A 208 -0.29 -6.62 -18.39
C ASN A 208 0.92 -6.53 -17.47
N TYR A 209 0.74 -5.83 -16.37
CA TYR A 209 1.76 -5.59 -15.36
C TYR A 209 1.33 -6.16 -14.02
N ARG A 210 2.31 -6.51 -13.21
CA ARG A 210 2.17 -6.85 -11.80
C ARG A 210 3.06 -5.93 -10.99
N VAL A 211 2.50 -5.30 -9.99
CA VAL A 211 3.25 -4.57 -8.98
C VAL A 211 3.26 -5.37 -7.68
N THR A 212 4.42 -5.40 -7.04
CA THR A 212 4.59 -5.95 -5.68
C THR A 212 4.99 -4.82 -4.77
N TYR A 213 4.27 -4.61 -3.68
CA TYR A 213 4.49 -3.51 -2.75
C TYR A 213 4.31 -3.95 -1.30
N LEU A 214 4.88 -3.17 -0.39
CA LEU A 214 4.56 -3.21 1.04
C LEU A 214 3.37 -2.31 1.29
N GLU A 215 2.37 -2.85 1.96
CA GLU A 215 1.20 -2.08 2.38
C GLU A 215 1.55 -1.17 3.57
N SER A 216 1.08 0.09 3.55
CA SER A 216 1.17 0.99 4.69
C SER A 216 0.29 0.52 5.84
N ILE A 217 0.69 0.82 7.08
CA ILE A 217 -0.04 0.43 8.30
C ILE A 217 -0.53 1.68 9.05
N ASP A 218 -0.73 2.77 8.35
CA ASP A 218 -1.06 4.06 8.98
C ASP A 218 -2.44 4.10 9.68
N GLU A 219 -3.33 3.16 9.36
CA GLU A 219 -4.68 3.06 9.90
C GLU A 219 -4.89 1.77 10.70
N LEU A 220 -4.04 1.49 11.69
CA LEU A 220 -4.22 0.34 12.59
C LEU A 220 -5.10 0.75 13.77
N ASP A 221 -6.12 -0.08 14.08
CA ASP A 221 -6.97 0.09 15.26
C ASP A 221 -6.66 -1.00 16.31
N ILE A 222 -7.05 -0.74 17.55
CA ILE A 222 -6.81 -1.64 18.68
C ILE A 222 -7.53 -2.99 18.54
N ASP A 223 -8.68 -2.99 17.85
CA ASP A 223 -9.48 -4.19 17.61
C ASP A 223 -9.06 -4.96 16.36
N ASP A 224 -8.05 -4.45 15.64
CA ASP A 224 -7.59 -5.06 14.41
C ASP A 224 -6.78 -6.35 14.66
N VAL A 225 -6.66 -7.10 13.58
CA VAL A 225 -5.87 -8.33 13.52
C VAL A 225 -4.81 -8.18 12.45
N LEU A 226 -3.55 -8.31 12.86
CA LEU A 226 -2.44 -8.41 11.93
C LEU A 226 -2.39 -9.82 11.35
N TYR A 227 -2.54 -9.91 10.03
CA TYR A 227 -2.50 -11.20 9.30
C TYR A 227 -1.06 -11.71 9.09
N TYR A 228 -0.20 -11.46 10.07
CA TYR A 228 1.18 -11.91 10.06
C TYR A 228 1.33 -13.34 10.60
N ASN A 229 2.37 -14.00 10.14
CA ASN A 229 2.78 -15.28 10.70
C ASN A 229 3.22 -15.09 12.17
N SER A 230 2.90 -16.07 13.03
CA SER A 230 3.26 -16.05 14.45
C SER A 230 4.78 -15.93 14.70
N LYS A 231 5.61 -16.27 13.72
CA LYS A 231 7.08 -16.11 13.81
C LYS A 231 7.52 -14.66 14.07
N TYR A 232 6.69 -13.66 13.70
CA TYR A 232 7.00 -12.24 13.89
C TYR A 232 6.53 -11.70 15.25
N GLN A 233 5.72 -12.46 15.99
CA GLN A 233 5.05 -11.97 17.19
C GLN A 233 6.06 -11.51 18.25
N ASN A 234 7.04 -12.32 18.58
CA ASN A 234 8.03 -11.96 19.60
C ASN A 234 8.80 -10.70 19.21
N MET A 235 9.27 -10.63 17.97
CA MET A 235 9.98 -9.44 17.47
C MET A 235 9.14 -8.17 17.57
N ILE A 236 7.85 -8.24 17.27
CA ILE A 236 6.92 -7.09 17.36
C ILE A 236 6.69 -6.72 18.83
N GLU A 237 6.45 -7.72 19.71
CA GLU A 237 6.25 -7.49 21.14
C GLU A 237 7.49 -6.90 21.82
N ASP A 238 8.68 -7.41 21.53
CA ASP A 238 9.94 -6.91 22.10
C ASP A 238 10.27 -5.51 21.62
N GLY A 239 10.01 -5.23 20.33
CA GLY A 239 10.11 -3.88 19.78
C GLY A 239 9.17 -2.90 20.48
N LEU A 240 7.92 -3.32 20.76
CA LEU A 240 6.97 -2.52 21.51
C LEU A 240 7.41 -2.35 22.97
N CYS A 241 7.85 -3.39 23.64
CA CYS A 241 8.42 -3.30 25.01
C CYS A 241 9.57 -2.30 25.09
N MET A 242 10.48 -2.32 24.11
CA MET A 242 11.58 -1.35 24.01
C MET A 242 11.05 0.10 23.91
N LYS A 243 10.08 0.37 23.02
CA LYS A 243 9.47 1.72 22.87
C LYS A 243 8.75 2.15 24.16
N LEU A 244 8.01 1.24 24.80
CA LEU A 244 7.34 1.52 26.06
C LEU A 244 8.33 1.80 27.22
N CYS A 245 9.44 1.09 27.30
CA CYS A 245 10.51 1.40 28.26
C CYS A 245 11.06 2.81 28.07
N MET A 246 11.27 3.24 26.82
CA MET A 246 11.69 4.62 26.53
C MET A 246 10.62 5.63 26.95
N ARG A 247 9.35 5.38 26.65
CA ARG A 247 8.22 6.25 26.99
C ARG A 247 8.05 6.42 28.49
N TYR A 248 8.09 5.33 29.25
CA TYR A 248 7.88 5.33 30.69
C TYR A 248 9.18 5.47 31.50
N LYS A 249 10.34 5.63 30.83
CA LYS A 249 11.66 5.82 31.43
C LYS A 249 12.13 4.64 32.31
N PHE A 250 11.82 3.43 31.92
CA PHE A 250 12.28 2.20 32.59
C PHE A 250 13.67 1.80 32.05
N ASN A 251 14.68 2.56 32.42
CA ASN A 251 16.04 2.41 31.87
C ASN A 251 16.69 1.07 32.22
N ASP A 252 16.36 0.47 33.36
CA ASP A 252 16.92 -0.80 33.80
C ASP A 252 16.47 -1.97 32.90
N SER A 253 15.25 -1.93 32.37
CA SER A 253 14.71 -2.95 31.48
C SER A 253 14.95 -2.65 29.99
N LEU A 254 15.27 -1.41 29.64
CA LEU A 254 15.43 -0.97 28.26
C LEU A 254 16.53 -1.74 27.53
N GLN A 255 17.68 -1.93 28.15
CA GLN A 255 18.81 -2.63 27.53
C GLN A 255 18.45 -4.09 27.23
N MET A 256 17.76 -4.78 28.15
CA MET A 256 17.31 -6.16 27.98
C MET A 256 16.39 -6.28 26.74
N TYR A 257 15.33 -5.45 26.65
CA TYR A 257 14.41 -5.51 25.51
C TYR A 257 15.05 -5.07 24.20
N GLN A 258 16.02 -4.17 24.23
CA GLN A 258 16.81 -3.82 23.06
C GLN A 258 17.64 -5.00 22.55
N GLU A 259 18.29 -5.75 23.43
CA GLU A 259 19.07 -6.95 23.08
C GLU A 259 18.17 -8.08 22.56
N GLU A 260 16.99 -8.31 23.17
CA GLU A 260 15.99 -9.28 22.72
C GLU A 260 15.47 -8.90 21.31
N PHE A 261 15.06 -7.67 21.11
CA PHE A 261 14.58 -7.17 19.84
C PHE A 261 15.61 -7.31 18.69
N GLU A 262 16.87 -6.92 18.94
CA GLU A 262 17.94 -7.05 17.94
C GLU A 262 18.30 -8.52 17.67
N THR A 263 18.11 -9.40 18.65
CA THR A 263 18.30 -10.84 18.48
C THR A 263 17.20 -11.43 17.61
N ASP A 264 15.96 -11.08 17.88
CA ASP A 264 14.81 -11.53 17.09
C ASP A 264 14.86 -11.01 15.65
N LYS A 265 15.27 -9.77 15.43
CA LYS A 265 15.50 -9.22 14.09
C LYS A 265 16.53 -10.05 13.30
N ARG A 266 17.65 -10.43 13.96
CA ARG A 266 18.67 -11.29 13.32
C ARG A 266 18.13 -12.67 12.98
N ASN A 267 17.37 -13.28 13.89
CA ASN A 267 16.76 -14.59 13.67
C ASN A 267 15.77 -14.57 12.52
N ILE A 268 14.88 -13.57 12.50
CA ILE A 268 13.90 -13.38 11.41
C ILE A 268 14.60 -13.14 10.08
N LYS A 269 15.67 -12.34 10.05
CA LYS A 269 16.45 -12.12 8.83
C LYS A 269 17.02 -13.43 8.27
N VAL A 270 17.59 -14.28 9.12
CA VAL A 270 18.08 -15.60 8.70
C VAL A 270 16.95 -16.47 8.14
N ILE A 271 15.80 -16.51 8.81
CA ILE A 271 14.62 -17.26 8.33
C ILE A 271 14.12 -16.71 7.00
N ASN A 272 14.04 -15.39 6.85
CA ASN A 272 13.60 -14.74 5.63
C ASN A 272 14.58 -14.98 4.47
N ASP A 273 15.89 -14.93 4.73
CA ASP A 273 16.92 -15.22 3.73
C ASP A 273 16.87 -16.67 3.25
N ALA A 274 16.55 -17.61 4.14
CA ALA A 274 16.37 -19.02 3.80
C ALA A 274 15.06 -19.30 3.03
N ASN A 275 14.02 -18.49 3.25
CA ASN A 275 12.68 -18.66 2.65
C ASN A 275 12.35 -17.58 1.60
N ARG A 276 13.35 -16.87 1.08
CA ARG A 276 13.10 -15.87 0.02
C ARG A 276 12.35 -16.52 -1.13
N PRO A 277 11.16 -16.00 -1.51
CA PRO A 277 10.50 -16.49 -2.72
C PRO A 277 11.44 -16.33 -3.92
N GLU A 278 11.43 -17.28 -4.86
CA GLU A 278 12.25 -17.25 -6.10
C GLU A 278 12.14 -15.94 -6.90
N VAL A 279 11.10 -15.12 -6.65
CA VAL A 279 10.94 -13.77 -7.20
C VAL A 279 12.16 -12.87 -6.89
N TYR A 280 12.93 -13.17 -5.85
CA TYR A 280 14.12 -12.41 -5.44
C TYR A 280 15.45 -13.02 -5.93
N GLU A 281 15.49 -14.29 -6.30
CA GLU A 281 16.74 -14.93 -6.72
C GLU A 281 17.21 -14.53 -8.12
N ASN A 282 16.31 -14.07 -8.99
CA ASN A 282 16.65 -13.63 -10.35
C ASN A 282 17.10 -12.16 -10.45
N PHE A 283 17.49 -11.54 -9.34
CA PHE A 283 18.09 -10.19 -9.34
C PHE A 283 19.60 -10.18 -9.58
N GLY A 284 20.19 -11.28 -10.02
CA GLY A 284 21.59 -11.35 -10.41
C GLY A 284 21.85 -10.63 -11.74
N MET A 285 22.96 -9.90 -11.81
CA MET A 285 23.46 -9.18 -12.98
C MET A 285 23.56 -10.00 -14.31
N LYS A 286 23.21 -11.29 -14.30
CA LYS A 286 23.27 -12.14 -15.49
C LYS A 286 22.24 -11.76 -16.56
N ASP A 287 21.12 -11.12 -16.19
CA ASP A 287 20.10 -10.70 -17.17
C ASP A 287 20.41 -9.33 -17.82
N PHE A 288 21.45 -8.63 -17.36
CA PHE A 288 21.85 -7.35 -17.95
C PHE A 288 22.40 -7.49 -19.36
N ASN A 289 22.96 -8.66 -19.72
CA ASN A 289 23.58 -8.87 -21.01
C ASN A 289 22.60 -9.19 -22.15
N TYR A 290 21.40 -9.69 -21.87
CA TYR A 290 20.45 -10.08 -22.91
C TYR A 290 19.73 -8.90 -23.60
N GLY A 291 19.65 -7.75 -22.96
CA GLY A 291 19.04 -6.55 -23.55
C GLY A 291 20.00 -5.69 -24.36
N PHE A 292 21.30 -5.81 -24.12
CA PHE A 292 22.33 -4.99 -24.77
C PHE A 292 22.89 -5.63 -26.03
N GLU A 293 22.87 -6.96 -26.13
CA GLU A 293 23.41 -7.66 -27.31
C GLU A 293 22.50 -7.66 -28.55
N MET A 294 21.19 -7.31 -28.39
CA MET A 294 20.28 -7.25 -29.55
C MET A 294 20.17 -5.86 -30.19
N GLY A 295 20.91 -4.86 -29.70
CA GLY A 295 20.88 -3.49 -30.24
C GLY A 295 22.07 -3.10 -31.12
N PHE A 296 23.13 -3.93 -31.22
CA PHE A 296 24.35 -3.58 -31.96
C PHE A 296 24.85 -4.66 -32.93
N ALA A 297 23.99 -5.54 -33.38
CA ALA A 297 24.33 -6.42 -34.52
C ALA A 297 23.65 -5.89 -35.79
N GLY A 298 24.23 -4.88 -36.39
CA GLY A 298 23.77 -4.41 -37.69
C GLY A 298 24.30 -3.02 -38.03
N GLU A 299 25.59 -2.92 -38.31
CA GLU A 299 26.13 -2.12 -39.41
C GLU A 299 27.64 -2.32 -39.50
N GLY A 300 27.99 -3.35 -40.21
CA GLY A 300 29.25 -3.43 -40.91
C GLY A 300 28.92 -3.32 -42.40
N TRP A 301 29.36 -2.19 -42.98
CA TRP A 301 29.32 -1.79 -44.41
C TRP A 301 28.08 -1.14 -44.92
#